data_43fe3e7b7ab65bfd2939db5030c12fff
#
_entry.id   43fe3e7b7ab65bfd2939db5030c12fff
#
_cell.length_a   1.000
_cell.length_b   1.000
_cell.length_c   1.000
_cell.angle_alpha   90.00
_cell.angle_beta   90.00
_cell.angle_gamma   90.00
#
_symmetry.space_group_name_H-M   'P 1'
#
loop_
_entity.id
_entity.type
_entity.pdbx_description
1 polymer ?
#
loop_
_entity_poly.entity_id
_entity_poly.type
_entity_poly.pdbx_seq_one_letter_code
_entity_poly.pdbx_strand_id
1 'polypeptide(L)'
;RLTTLTLLLRAFWDKFLDPERENKTLKEMIGKCIWQVNLYDETQMDLLRISSKVEDKDRKSFNNILLSGVITDDDKSNYAQNYQFFQEKISELSKNGTEKIKSFPATLFRNCAVIYIEAAKQEDALRIFSTLNDRGLPLSDTDIFKAEMYKDIEDKTAFVEKWKELEENSKDCFT
;
A
#
# COMPACT_ATOMS: atom_id res chain seq x y z
N ARG A 1 4.74 4.19 0.40
CA ARG A 1 4.66 4.37 -1.09
C ARG A 1 4.19 3.09 -1.79
N LEU A 2 4.79 1.93 -1.54
CA LEU A 2 4.37 0.66 -2.14
C LEU A 2 2.94 0.29 -1.73
N THR A 3 2.60 0.38 -0.45
CA THR A 3 1.24 0.11 0.06
C THR A 3 0.20 1.04 -0.58
N THR A 4 0.51 2.33 -0.72
CA THR A 4 -0.37 3.31 -1.38
C THR A 4 -0.61 2.96 -2.85
N LEU A 5 0.46 2.58 -3.57
CA LEU A 5 0.33 2.13 -4.96
C LEU A 5 -0.53 0.86 -5.07
N THR A 6 -0.38 -0.08 -4.15
CA THR A 6 -1.17 -1.31 -4.16
C THR A 6 -2.65 -1.04 -3.90
N LEU A 7 -3.00 -0.10 -2.99
CA LEU A 7 -4.38 0.33 -2.78
C LEU A 7 -4.97 1.00 -4.02
N LEU A 8 -4.19 1.84 -4.70
CA LEU A 8 -4.61 2.45 -5.97
C LEU A 8 -4.90 1.38 -7.03
N LEU A 9 -4.01 0.38 -7.18
CA LEU A 9 -4.21 -0.72 -8.11
C LEU A 9 -5.44 -1.55 -7.73
N ARG A 10 -5.69 -1.79 -6.43
CA ARG A 10 -6.88 -2.48 -5.96
C ARG A 10 -8.17 -1.73 -6.34
N ALA A 11 -8.19 -0.41 -6.16
CA ALA A 11 -9.33 0.42 -6.54
C ALA A 11 -9.60 0.40 -8.06
N PHE A 12 -8.55 0.35 -8.90
CA PHE A 12 -8.71 0.13 -10.35
C PHE A 12 -9.22 -1.26 -10.68
N TRP A 13 -8.70 -2.29 -10.02
CA TRP A 13 -9.13 -3.67 -10.24
C TRP A 13 -10.62 -3.85 -9.96
N ASP A 14 -11.13 -3.25 -8.88
CA ASP A 14 -12.56 -3.27 -8.56
C ASP A 14 -13.41 -2.60 -9.63
N LYS A 15 -12.89 -1.56 -10.25
CA LYS A 15 -13.60 -0.87 -11.32
C LYS A 15 -13.71 -1.71 -12.59
N PHE A 16 -12.77 -2.61 -12.84
CA PHE A 16 -12.79 -3.55 -13.96
C PHE A 16 -13.63 -4.82 -13.69
N LEU A 17 -14.32 -4.91 -12.55
CA LEU A 17 -15.36 -5.92 -12.33
C LEU A 17 -16.64 -5.62 -13.12
N ASP A 18 -16.85 -4.34 -13.51
CA ASP A 18 -17.96 -3.94 -14.34
C ASP A 18 -17.78 -4.49 -15.78
N PRO A 19 -18.71 -5.34 -16.30
CA PRO A 19 -18.57 -5.93 -17.63
C PRO A 19 -18.45 -4.92 -18.77
N GLU A 20 -19.07 -3.75 -18.66
CA GLU A 20 -18.98 -2.68 -19.66
C GLU A 20 -17.59 -2.03 -19.73
N ARG A 21 -16.82 -2.17 -18.65
CA ARG A 21 -15.49 -1.60 -18.48
C ARG A 21 -14.40 -2.64 -18.47
N GLU A 22 -14.74 -3.91 -18.61
CA GLU A 22 -13.79 -5.01 -18.50
C GLU A 22 -12.66 -4.86 -19.53
N ASN A 23 -11.44 -4.94 -19.01
CA ASN A 23 -10.22 -5.13 -19.79
C ASN A 23 -9.44 -6.28 -19.16
N LYS A 24 -9.62 -7.48 -19.70
CA LYS A 24 -9.04 -8.72 -19.15
C LYS A 24 -7.54 -8.60 -18.94
N THR A 25 -6.82 -8.09 -19.92
CA THR A 25 -5.35 -7.95 -19.84
C THR A 25 -4.93 -7.01 -18.72
N LEU A 26 -5.53 -5.82 -18.61
CA LEU A 26 -5.22 -4.88 -17.52
C LEU A 26 -5.62 -5.44 -16.15
N LYS A 27 -6.79 -6.08 -16.07
CA LYS A 27 -7.25 -6.72 -14.86
C LYS A 27 -6.28 -7.80 -14.37
N GLU A 28 -5.81 -8.67 -15.27
CA GLU A 28 -4.81 -9.69 -14.97
C GLU A 28 -3.48 -9.06 -14.53
N MET A 29 -2.99 -8.06 -15.25
CA MET A 29 -1.75 -7.34 -14.88
C MET A 29 -1.84 -6.72 -13.49
N ILE A 30 -2.95 -6.06 -13.18
CA ILE A 30 -3.20 -5.48 -11.86
C ILE A 30 -3.29 -6.58 -10.79
N GLY A 31 -4.03 -7.65 -11.05
CA GLY A 31 -4.16 -8.79 -10.15
C GLY A 31 -2.80 -9.39 -9.77
N LYS A 32 -1.93 -9.60 -10.75
CA LYS A 32 -0.56 -10.09 -10.53
C LYS A 32 0.32 -9.14 -9.69
N CYS A 33 -0.04 -7.86 -9.58
CA CYS A 33 0.65 -6.93 -8.67
C CYS A 33 0.16 -7.02 -7.22
N ILE A 34 -1.09 -7.40 -7.00
CA ILE A 34 -1.73 -7.43 -5.69
C ILE A 34 -1.58 -8.80 -5.03
N TRP A 35 -1.84 -9.87 -5.79
CA TRP A 35 -1.87 -11.26 -5.31
C TRP A 35 -0.71 -12.08 -5.85
N GLN A 36 -0.43 -13.20 -5.18
CA GLN A 36 0.57 -14.14 -5.65
C GLN A 36 0.09 -14.87 -6.91
N VAL A 37 1.03 -15.42 -7.63
CA VAL A 37 0.81 -16.16 -8.87
C VAL A 37 1.36 -17.56 -8.70
N ASN A 38 0.60 -18.57 -9.09
CA ASN A 38 1.01 -19.96 -9.04
C ASN A 38 1.93 -20.34 -10.22
N LEU A 39 2.35 -21.60 -10.27
CA LEU A 39 3.22 -22.12 -11.34
C LEU A 39 2.59 -22.08 -12.74
N TYR A 40 1.28 -21.97 -12.84
CA TYR A 40 0.52 -21.89 -14.11
C TYR A 40 0.19 -20.43 -14.49
N ASP A 41 0.83 -19.46 -13.85
CA ASP A 41 0.59 -18.02 -14.04
C ASP A 41 -0.83 -17.55 -13.67
N GLU A 42 -1.54 -18.30 -12.80
CA GLU A 42 -2.85 -17.95 -12.30
C GLU A 42 -2.75 -17.15 -10.98
N THR A 43 -3.54 -16.10 -10.89
CA THR A 43 -3.56 -15.24 -9.69
C THR A 43 -4.31 -15.91 -8.53
N GLN A 44 -3.65 -16.03 -7.39
CA GLN A 44 -4.22 -16.58 -6.15
C GLN A 44 -4.73 -15.43 -5.28
N MET A 45 -6.01 -15.11 -5.41
CA MET A 45 -6.64 -13.92 -4.79
C MET A 45 -6.74 -13.98 -3.26
N ASP A 46 -6.48 -15.11 -2.65
CA ASP A 46 -6.40 -15.33 -1.20
C ASP A 46 -5.01 -15.10 -0.63
N LEU A 47 -3.99 -14.97 -1.49
CA LEU A 47 -2.59 -14.80 -1.09
C LEU A 47 -2.03 -13.45 -1.55
N LEU A 48 -1.81 -12.55 -0.60
CA LEU A 48 -1.26 -11.22 -0.89
C LEU A 48 0.22 -11.28 -1.26
N ARG A 49 0.62 -10.46 -2.23
CA ARG A 49 2.03 -10.33 -2.65
C ARG A 49 2.85 -9.51 -1.66
N ILE A 50 2.21 -8.56 -0.97
CA ILE A 50 2.84 -7.74 0.07
C ILE A 50 2.45 -8.31 1.42
N SER A 51 3.44 -8.85 2.13
CA SER A 51 3.28 -9.33 3.50
C SER A 51 4.14 -8.53 4.48
N SER A 52 3.76 -8.52 5.74
CA SER A 52 4.56 -7.97 6.83
C SER A 52 4.66 -8.99 7.95
N LYS A 53 5.80 -9.03 8.63
CA LYS A 53 5.97 -9.87 9.83
C LYS A 53 5.26 -9.32 11.06
N VAL A 54 4.88 -8.04 11.03
CA VAL A 54 4.16 -7.37 12.12
C VAL A 54 2.74 -7.14 11.66
N GLU A 55 1.79 -7.71 12.37
CA GLU A 55 0.37 -7.47 12.19
C GLU A 55 -0.12 -6.55 13.29
N ASP A 56 -0.49 -5.34 12.93
CA ASP A 56 -1.23 -4.42 13.76
C ASP A 56 -2.64 -4.18 13.18
N LYS A 57 -3.45 -3.36 13.86
CA LYS A 57 -4.81 -3.04 13.43
C LYS A 57 -4.86 -2.45 12.02
N ASP A 58 -3.93 -1.56 11.70
CA ASP A 58 -3.87 -0.91 10.39
C ASP A 58 -3.46 -1.91 9.32
N ARG A 59 -2.55 -2.83 9.64
CA ARG A 59 -2.15 -3.89 8.69
C ARG A 59 -3.29 -4.84 8.39
N LYS A 60 -4.11 -5.18 9.39
CA LYS A 60 -5.33 -5.97 9.18
C LYS A 60 -6.30 -5.26 8.26
N SER A 61 -6.52 -3.95 8.44
CA SER A 61 -7.31 -3.12 7.54
C SER A 61 -6.78 -3.19 6.10
N PHE A 62 -5.48 -2.96 5.92
CA PHE A 62 -4.84 -3.05 4.60
C PHE A 62 -5.04 -4.42 3.93
N ASN A 63 -4.80 -5.51 4.67
CA ASN A 63 -4.99 -6.86 4.16
C ASN A 63 -6.46 -7.12 3.78
N ASN A 64 -7.41 -6.73 4.62
CA ASN A 64 -8.83 -6.88 4.35
C ASN A 64 -9.26 -6.13 3.08
N ILE A 65 -8.81 -4.90 2.91
CA ILE A 65 -9.10 -4.11 1.70
C ILE A 65 -8.56 -4.82 0.46
N LEU A 66 -7.33 -5.33 0.50
CA LEU A 66 -6.75 -6.01 -0.65
C LEU A 66 -7.45 -7.34 -0.99
N LEU A 67 -7.91 -8.08 0.02
CA LEU A 67 -8.60 -9.36 -0.18
C LEU A 67 -10.06 -9.18 -0.60
N SER A 68 -10.81 -8.33 0.10
CA SER A 68 -12.26 -8.20 -0.09
C SER A 68 -12.68 -7.00 -0.95
N GLY A 69 -11.89 -5.92 -1.00
CA GLY A 69 -12.29 -4.64 -1.59
C GLY A 69 -13.28 -3.86 -0.75
N VAL A 70 -13.50 -4.26 0.50
CA VAL A 70 -14.52 -3.68 1.38
C VAL A 70 -13.85 -2.95 2.54
N ILE A 71 -14.34 -1.76 2.86
CA ILE A 71 -14.03 -1.02 4.07
C ILE A 71 -15.16 -1.23 5.06
N THR A 72 -14.87 -1.58 6.30
CA THR A 72 -15.88 -1.65 7.37
C THR A 72 -16.17 -0.25 7.91
N ASP A 73 -17.39 0.01 8.37
CA ASP A 73 -17.85 1.34 8.79
C ASP A 73 -17.05 1.93 9.97
N ASP A 74 -16.44 1.08 10.77
CA ASP A 74 -15.58 1.44 11.91
C ASP A 74 -14.10 1.59 11.56
N ASP A 75 -13.72 1.29 10.32
CA ASP A 75 -12.33 1.38 9.85
C ASP A 75 -11.95 2.83 9.51
N LYS A 76 -11.26 3.47 10.45
CA LYS A 76 -10.71 4.84 10.31
C LYS A 76 -9.23 4.87 9.98
N SER A 77 -8.64 3.73 9.60
CA SER A 77 -7.22 3.66 9.24
C SER A 77 -6.88 4.55 8.05
N ASN A 78 -5.63 5.00 7.99
CA ASN A 78 -5.12 5.73 6.83
C ASN A 78 -5.24 4.91 5.52
N TYR A 79 -5.24 3.58 5.62
CA TYR A 79 -5.42 2.71 4.46
C TYR A 79 -6.85 2.75 3.93
N ALA A 80 -7.85 2.71 4.81
CA ALA A 80 -9.25 2.84 4.44
C ALA A 80 -9.54 4.20 3.81
N GLN A 81 -9.06 5.31 4.42
CA GLN A 81 -9.22 6.67 3.91
C GLN A 81 -8.57 6.83 2.53
N ASN A 82 -7.34 6.34 2.34
CA ASN A 82 -6.66 6.39 1.04
C ASN A 82 -7.38 5.56 -0.02
N TYR A 83 -7.87 4.39 0.34
CA TYR A 83 -8.59 3.53 -0.60
C TYR A 83 -9.91 4.17 -1.03
N GLN A 84 -10.68 4.73 -0.10
CA GLN A 84 -11.91 5.48 -0.40
C GLN A 84 -11.61 6.67 -1.32
N PHE A 85 -10.58 7.45 -1.02
CA PHE A 85 -10.14 8.56 -1.86
C PHE A 85 -9.84 8.09 -3.31
N PHE A 86 -9.13 6.96 -3.47
CA PHE A 86 -8.87 6.42 -4.80
C PHE A 86 -10.13 5.96 -5.51
N GLN A 87 -11.07 5.31 -4.83
CA GLN A 87 -12.35 4.92 -5.42
C GLN A 87 -13.15 6.14 -5.90
N GLU A 88 -13.17 7.23 -5.14
CA GLU A 88 -13.81 8.49 -5.52
C GLU A 88 -13.15 9.09 -6.77
N LYS A 89 -11.82 9.21 -6.77
CA LYS A 89 -11.07 9.76 -7.91
C LYS A 89 -11.22 8.92 -9.17
N ILE A 90 -11.19 7.61 -9.07
CA ILE A 90 -11.43 6.71 -10.20
C ILE A 90 -12.88 6.84 -10.70
N SER A 91 -13.85 7.05 -9.80
CA SER A 91 -15.24 7.29 -10.16
C SER A 91 -15.42 8.62 -10.90
N GLU A 92 -14.73 9.68 -10.47
CA GLU A 92 -14.67 10.96 -11.18
C GLU A 92 -14.06 10.80 -12.58
N LEU A 93 -12.94 10.08 -12.71
CA LEU A 93 -12.32 9.77 -14.01
C LEU A 93 -13.29 9.01 -14.93
N SER A 94 -14.11 8.13 -14.37
CA SER A 94 -15.08 7.34 -15.13
C SER A 94 -16.17 8.18 -15.77
N LYS A 95 -16.55 9.29 -15.15
CA LYS A 95 -17.53 10.24 -15.73
C LYS A 95 -17.01 10.94 -17.00
N ASN A 96 -15.68 11.01 -17.15
CA ASN A 96 -15.02 11.62 -18.31
C ASN A 96 -14.74 10.66 -19.46
N GLY A 97 -15.32 9.45 -19.41
CA GLY A 97 -15.22 8.42 -20.45
C GLY A 97 -14.40 7.19 -20.04
N THR A 98 -14.83 6.04 -20.52
CA THR A 98 -14.24 4.72 -20.20
C THR A 98 -12.77 4.62 -20.63
N GLU A 99 -12.37 5.31 -21.68
CA GLU A 99 -10.99 5.30 -22.20
C GLU A 99 -9.97 5.83 -21.16
N LYS A 100 -10.34 6.84 -20.37
CA LYS A 100 -9.46 7.43 -19.35
C LYS A 100 -9.17 6.45 -18.22
N ILE A 101 -10.15 5.61 -17.87
CA ILE A 101 -9.98 4.58 -16.83
C ILE A 101 -8.99 3.50 -17.31
N LYS A 102 -9.02 3.14 -18.58
CA LYS A 102 -8.13 2.14 -19.16
C LYS A 102 -6.73 2.70 -19.41
N SER A 103 -6.65 3.96 -19.86
CA SER A 103 -5.38 4.59 -20.21
C SER A 103 -4.49 4.86 -19.01
N PHE A 104 -5.05 5.19 -17.83
CA PHE A 104 -4.25 5.51 -16.64
C PHE A 104 -3.42 4.30 -16.16
N PRO A 105 -4.01 3.13 -15.84
CA PRO A 105 -3.20 1.97 -15.44
C PRO A 105 -2.30 1.47 -16.57
N ALA A 106 -2.72 1.55 -17.83
CA ALA A 106 -1.86 1.21 -18.96
C ALA A 106 -0.62 2.11 -19.04
N THR A 107 -0.78 3.41 -18.79
CA THR A 107 0.34 4.36 -18.71
C THR A 107 1.25 4.05 -17.53
N LEU A 108 0.68 3.73 -16.37
CA LEU A 108 1.43 3.34 -15.17
C LEU A 108 2.35 2.13 -15.48
N PHE A 109 1.82 1.10 -16.12
CA PHE A 109 2.59 -0.10 -16.45
C PHE A 109 3.63 0.09 -17.57
N ARG A 110 3.38 0.99 -18.51
CA ARG A 110 4.26 1.18 -19.67
C ARG A 110 5.31 2.26 -19.48
N ASN A 111 4.95 3.33 -18.78
CA ASN A 111 5.74 4.56 -18.77
C ASN A 111 6.34 4.89 -17.41
N CYS A 112 5.95 4.19 -16.33
CA CYS A 112 6.55 4.38 -15.02
C CYS A 112 7.63 3.33 -14.77
N ALA A 113 8.85 3.78 -14.54
CA ALA A 113 9.95 2.94 -14.11
C ALA A 113 10.01 2.87 -12.57
N VAL A 114 10.21 1.66 -12.05
CA VAL A 114 10.41 1.41 -10.62
C VAL A 114 11.80 0.84 -10.42
N ILE A 115 12.55 1.39 -9.47
CA ILE A 115 13.84 0.83 -9.08
C ILE A 115 13.59 -0.13 -7.91
N TYR A 116 13.91 -1.40 -8.12
CA TYR A 116 13.94 -2.40 -7.06
C TYR A 116 15.30 -2.37 -6.37
N ILE A 117 15.30 -2.21 -5.05
CA ILE A 117 16.51 -2.21 -4.24
C ILE A 117 16.32 -3.25 -3.14
N GLU A 118 17.21 -4.22 -3.10
CA GLU A 118 17.28 -5.24 -2.07
C GLU A 118 18.43 -4.92 -1.12
N ALA A 119 18.16 -4.96 0.18
CA ALA A 119 19.16 -4.77 1.21
C ALA A 119 19.25 -6.02 2.07
N ALA A 120 20.44 -6.57 2.23
CA ALA A 120 20.68 -7.75 3.05
C ALA A 120 20.54 -7.47 4.55
N LYS A 121 20.78 -6.22 4.97
CA LYS A 121 20.69 -5.77 6.36
C LYS A 121 19.71 -4.62 6.49
N GLN A 122 19.00 -4.58 7.61
CA GLN A 122 18.05 -3.51 7.91
C GLN A 122 18.72 -2.14 7.97
N GLU A 123 19.95 -2.05 8.47
CA GLU A 123 20.72 -0.82 8.52
C GLU A 123 20.98 -0.21 7.15
N ASP A 124 21.34 -1.06 6.17
CA ASP A 124 21.56 -0.63 4.79
C ASP A 124 20.22 -0.16 4.17
N ALA A 125 19.12 -0.87 4.44
CA ALA A 125 17.79 -0.47 3.98
C ALA A 125 17.38 0.90 4.54
N LEU A 126 17.59 1.16 5.83
CA LEU A 126 17.29 2.45 6.46
C LEU A 126 18.16 3.57 5.90
N ARG A 127 19.45 3.32 5.70
CA ARG A 127 20.38 4.28 5.11
C ARG A 127 20.00 4.66 3.69
N ILE A 128 19.68 3.67 2.84
CA ILE A 128 19.22 3.88 1.47
C ILE A 128 17.89 4.64 1.47
N PHE A 129 16.95 4.25 2.35
CA PHE A 129 15.65 4.91 2.47
C PHE A 129 15.78 6.37 2.88
N SER A 130 16.62 6.68 3.88
CA SER A 130 16.91 8.05 4.31
C SER A 130 17.49 8.89 3.16
N THR A 131 18.53 8.37 2.49
CA THR A 131 19.18 9.07 1.36
C THR A 131 18.22 9.34 0.20
N LEU A 132 17.35 8.40 -0.13
CA LEU A 132 16.38 8.55 -1.22
C LEU A 132 15.20 9.46 -0.87
N ASN A 133 14.89 9.61 0.43
CA ASN A 133 13.82 10.49 0.91
C ASN A 133 14.25 11.94 1.10
N ASP A 134 15.55 12.27 1.06
CA ASP A 134 16.05 13.65 1.12
C ASP A 134 15.45 14.58 0.04
N ARG A 135 14.92 14.01 -1.04
CA ARG A 135 14.24 14.74 -2.11
C ARG A 135 12.70 14.78 -1.97
N GLY A 136 12.15 14.29 -0.85
CA GLY A 136 10.70 14.24 -0.58
C GLY A 136 10.38 14.71 0.83
N LEU A 137 9.45 14.00 1.51
CA LEU A 137 9.26 14.12 2.95
C LEU A 137 10.42 13.37 3.63
N PRO A 138 11.34 14.08 4.29
CA PRO A 138 12.43 13.43 5.03
C PRO A 138 11.84 12.53 6.12
N LEU A 139 12.59 11.52 6.51
CA LEU A 139 12.30 10.82 7.77
C LEU A 139 12.45 11.82 8.92
N SER A 140 11.46 11.87 9.79
CA SER A 140 11.60 12.59 11.03
C SER A 140 12.64 11.90 11.93
N ASP A 141 13.28 12.66 12.81
CA ASP A 141 14.17 12.09 13.82
C ASP A 141 13.44 11.01 14.65
N THR A 142 12.14 11.18 14.84
CA THR A 142 11.25 10.24 15.50
C THR A 142 11.16 8.89 14.73
N ASP A 143 11.08 8.92 13.41
CA ASP A 143 11.02 7.69 12.58
C ASP A 143 12.36 6.94 12.65
N ILE A 144 13.48 7.67 12.65
CA ILE A 144 14.81 7.08 12.77
C ILE A 144 14.97 6.44 14.15
N PHE A 145 14.56 7.17 15.21
CA PHE A 145 14.63 6.68 16.58
C PHE A 145 13.73 5.44 16.79
N LYS A 146 12.51 5.47 16.27
CA LYS A 146 11.59 4.32 16.26
C LYS A 146 12.23 3.09 15.63
N ALA A 147 12.86 3.27 14.47
CA ALA A 147 13.51 2.18 13.75
C ALA A 147 14.70 1.59 14.50
N GLU A 148 15.50 2.43 15.17
CA GLU A 148 16.61 1.98 16.01
C GLU A 148 16.11 1.17 17.22
N MET A 149 15.11 1.67 17.94
CA MET A 149 14.53 0.96 19.08
C MET A 149 13.90 -0.37 18.67
N TYR A 150 13.25 -0.41 17.50
CA TYR A 150 12.58 -1.61 17.00
C TYR A 150 13.53 -2.79 16.75
N LYS A 151 14.83 -2.54 16.51
CA LYS A 151 15.83 -3.59 16.26
C LYS A 151 15.99 -4.51 17.45
N ASP A 152 16.08 -3.95 18.65
CA ASP A 152 16.51 -4.63 19.87
C ASP A 152 15.35 -5.18 20.70
N ILE A 153 14.10 -4.95 20.25
CA ILE A 153 12.91 -5.36 20.99
C ILE A 153 12.43 -6.75 20.55
N GLU A 154 12.22 -7.64 21.52
CA GLU A 154 11.73 -9.00 21.29
C GLU A 154 10.25 -9.02 20.88
N ASP A 155 9.38 -8.33 21.63
CA ASP A 155 7.95 -8.20 21.32
C ASP A 155 7.68 -6.97 20.44
N LYS A 156 7.80 -7.20 19.13
CA LYS A 156 7.60 -6.16 18.12
C LYS A 156 6.17 -5.66 18.03
N THR A 157 5.20 -6.50 18.34
CA THR A 157 3.78 -6.15 18.30
C THR A 157 3.42 -5.19 19.43
N ALA A 158 3.80 -5.55 20.66
CA ALA A 158 3.60 -4.68 21.83
C ALA A 158 4.34 -3.33 21.68
N PHE A 159 5.53 -3.33 21.07
CA PHE A 159 6.26 -2.10 20.78
C PHE A 159 5.48 -1.18 19.85
N VAL A 160 4.95 -1.70 18.74
CA VAL A 160 4.20 -0.92 17.76
C VAL A 160 2.94 -0.32 18.38
N GLU A 161 2.22 -1.07 19.23
CA GLU A 161 1.04 -0.56 19.94
C GLU A 161 1.38 0.57 20.90
N LYS A 162 2.41 0.38 21.74
CA LYS A 162 2.89 1.42 22.67
C LYS A 162 3.43 2.65 21.96
N TRP A 163 4.10 2.46 20.82
CA TRP A 163 4.59 3.56 20.03
C TRP A 163 3.45 4.41 19.46
N LYS A 164 2.39 3.77 18.95
CA LYS A 164 1.19 4.47 18.48
C LYS A 164 0.51 5.27 19.59
N GLU A 165 0.38 4.67 20.78
CA GLU A 165 -0.15 5.36 21.96
C GLU A 165 0.70 6.60 22.29
N LEU A 166 2.03 6.48 22.22
CA LEU A 166 2.94 7.61 22.43
C LEU A 166 2.74 8.69 21.34
N GLU A 167 2.66 8.32 20.07
CA GLU A 167 2.40 9.24 18.96
C GLU A 167 1.04 9.95 19.12
N GLU A 168 -0.01 9.23 19.55
CA GLU A 168 -1.32 9.82 19.78
C GLU A 168 -1.34 10.80 20.96
N ASN A 169 -0.64 10.49 22.03
CA ASN A 169 -0.56 11.33 23.23
C ASN A 169 0.34 12.56 23.05
N SER A 170 1.23 12.54 22.05
CA SER A 170 2.23 13.58 21.84
C SER A 170 2.08 14.31 20.50
N LYS A 171 0.92 14.27 19.88
CA LYS A 171 0.61 14.91 18.58
C LYS A 171 1.03 16.37 18.50
N ASP A 172 1.00 17.09 19.61
CA ASP A 172 1.36 18.50 19.68
C ASP A 172 2.88 18.75 19.92
N CYS A 173 3.66 17.68 20.11
CA CYS A 173 5.09 17.77 20.47
C CYS A 173 6.02 17.36 19.30
N PHE A 174 5.52 16.74 18.27
CA PHE A 174 6.30 16.20 17.14
C PHE A 174 6.09 16.96 15.82
N THR A 175 5.72 18.23 15.89
CA THR A 175 5.65 19.13 14.72
C THR A 175 6.95 19.86 14.49
#